data_a4797c361c98798119f556a7c23bc73b
#
_entry.id   a4797c361c98798119f556a7c23bc73b
#
_cell.length_a   1.000
_cell.length_b   1.000
_cell.length_c   1.000
_cell.angle_alpha   90.00
_cell.angle_beta   90.00
_cell.angle_gamma   90.00
#
_symmetry.space_group_name_H-M   'P 1'
#
loop_
_entity.id
_entity.type
_entity.pdbx_description
1 polymer ?
#
loop_
_entity_poly.entity_id
_entity_poly.type
_entity_poly.pdbx_seq_one_letter_code
_entity_poly.pdbx_strand_id
1 'polypeptide(L)' 'MADSMGTKEAHEKWGYSQSTIRKWCEDGLIDGASQDAKGSPWHIPKNAKCPKPIKKKS' A
#
# COMPACT_ATOMS: atom_id res chain seq x y z
N MET A 1 7.07 12.62 12.46
CA MET A 1 6.24 11.87 12.47
C MET A 1 5.92 11.23 11.29
N ALA A 2 5.90 10.12 11.18
CA ALA A 2 5.71 9.40 10.01
C ALA A 2 4.30 9.41 9.62
N ASP A 3 4.03 9.94 8.51
CA ASP A 3 2.69 9.89 8.00
C ASP A 3 2.60 8.77 7.00
N SER A 4 3.24 7.67 7.30
CA SER A 4 3.21 6.54 6.38
C SER A 4 2.74 5.30 7.10
N MET A 5 2.29 4.33 6.36
CA MET A 5 1.83 3.08 6.91
C MET A 5 2.53 1.94 6.16
N GLY A 6 2.60 0.80 6.80
CA GLY A 6 3.19 -0.36 6.16
C GLY A 6 2.15 -1.14 5.37
N THR A 7 2.59 -2.19 4.68
CA THR A 7 1.65 -3.00 3.91
C THR A 7 0.63 -3.67 4.82
N LYS A 8 1.02 -3.97 6.05
CA LYS A 8 0.09 -4.59 6.96
C LYS A 8 -1.06 -3.65 7.29
N GLU A 9 -0.74 -2.39 7.55
CA GLU A 9 -1.76 -1.43 7.87
C GLU A 9 -2.60 -1.13 6.63
N ALA A 10 -1.98 -1.02 5.48
CA ALA A 10 -2.69 -0.79 4.25
C ALA A 10 -3.62 -1.95 3.93
N HIS A 11 -3.17 -3.16 4.22
CA HIS A 11 -3.96 -4.35 4.01
C HIS A 11 -5.25 -4.28 4.84
N GLU A 12 -5.15 -3.82 6.07
CA GLU A 12 -6.32 -3.71 6.92
C GLU A 12 -7.21 -2.56 6.48
N LYS A 13 -6.60 -1.49 6.04
CA LYS A 13 -7.36 -0.32 5.65
C LYS A 13 -8.06 -0.52 4.32
N TRP A 14 -7.40 -1.12 3.36
CA TRP A 14 -7.95 -1.28 2.03
C TRP A 14 -8.63 -2.61 1.79
N GLY A 15 -8.34 -3.60 2.59
CA GLY A 15 -8.98 -4.89 2.43
C GLY A 15 -8.31 -5.82 1.44
N TYR A 16 -7.13 -5.49 0.97
CA TYR A 16 -6.40 -6.34 0.06
C TYR A 16 -5.28 -7.04 0.81
N SER A 17 -4.79 -8.13 0.28
CA SER A 17 -3.72 -8.87 0.94
C SER A 17 -2.42 -8.07 0.86
N GLN A 18 -1.53 -8.35 1.80
CA GLN A 18 -0.25 -7.66 1.81
C GLN A 18 0.55 -7.92 0.55
N SER A 19 0.45 -9.13 0.03
CA SER A 19 1.15 -9.47 -1.20
C SER A 19 0.70 -8.60 -2.36
N THR A 20 -0.60 -8.39 -2.45
CA THR A 20 -1.15 -7.57 -3.51
C THR A 20 -0.66 -6.12 -3.36
N ILE A 21 -0.69 -5.61 -2.14
CA ILE A 21 -0.26 -4.25 -1.90
C ILE A 21 1.21 -4.07 -2.22
N ARG A 22 2.02 -5.07 -1.86
CA ARG A 22 3.41 -5.00 -2.15
C ARG A 22 3.63 -4.96 -3.64
N LYS A 23 2.90 -5.75 -4.40
CA LYS A 23 3.04 -5.76 -5.84
C LYS A 23 2.67 -4.41 -6.41
N TRP A 24 1.64 -3.78 -5.87
CA TRP A 24 1.25 -2.45 -6.33
C TRP A 24 2.36 -1.44 -6.06
N CYS A 25 3.02 -1.58 -4.93
CA CYS A 25 4.12 -0.68 -4.60
C CYS A 25 5.26 -0.87 -5.60
N GLU A 26 5.57 -2.11 -5.92
CA GLU A 26 6.64 -2.39 -6.88
C GLU A 26 6.30 -1.87 -8.26
N ASP A 27 5.04 -1.92 -8.63
CA ASP A 27 4.63 -1.47 -9.94
C ASP A 27 4.47 0.04 -10.01
N GLY A 28 4.56 0.70 -8.87
CA GLY A 28 4.40 2.15 -8.85
C GLY A 28 2.98 2.60 -8.94
N LEU A 29 2.04 1.74 -8.60
CA LEU A 29 0.63 2.09 -8.67
C LEU A 29 0.17 2.92 -7.49
N ILE A 30 0.89 2.87 -6.40
CA ILE A 30 0.54 3.63 -5.22
C ILE A 30 1.37 4.89 -5.17
N ASP A 31 0.71 6.02 -5.21
CA ASP A 31 1.40 7.29 -5.19
C ASP A 31 2.14 7.49 -3.89
N GLY A 32 3.39 7.84 -3.96
CA GLY A 32 4.17 8.15 -2.78
C GLY A 32 4.71 6.95 -2.04
N ALA A 33 4.43 5.75 -2.50
CA ALA A 33 4.96 4.57 -1.86
C ALA A 33 6.46 4.48 -2.12
N SER A 34 7.21 4.13 -1.11
CA SER A 34 8.65 4.03 -1.27
C SER A 34 9.19 2.94 -0.38
N GLN A 35 10.44 2.59 -0.60
CA GLN A 35 11.10 1.52 0.11
C GLN A 35 12.52 1.96 0.36
N ASP A 36 13.02 1.74 1.56
CA ASP A 36 14.38 2.15 1.88
C ASP A 36 15.41 1.38 1.07
N ALA A 37 15.18 0.11 0.88
CA ALA A 37 16.08 -0.73 0.13
C ALA A 37 15.29 -1.95 -0.32
N LYS A 38 15.88 -2.68 -1.28
CA LYS A 38 15.24 -3.85 -1.74
C LYS A 38 15.04 -4.80 -0.61
N GLY A 39 13.89 -5.29 -0.39
CA GLY A 39 13.61 -6.20 0.70
C GLY A 39 13.15 -5.51 1.96
N SER A 40 13.21 -4.21 2.01
CA SER A 40 12.74 -3.48 3.18
C SER A 40 11.24 -3.29 3.12
N PRO A 41 10.61 -3.05 4.26
CA PRO A 41 9.17 -2.80 4.25
C PRO A 41 8.84 -1.56 3.45
N TRP A 42 7.71 -1.58 2.79
CA TRP A 42 7.28 -0.44 2.00
C TRP A 42 6.66 0.60 2.91
N HIS A 43 6.84 1.85 2.55
CA HIS A 43 6.27 2.98 3.27
C HIS A 43 5.20 3.59 2.37
N ILE A 44 3.98 3.55 2.80
CA ILE A 44 2.85 4.04 2.02
C ILE A 44 2.26 5.24 2.74
N PRO A 45 2.09 6.36 2.07
CA PRO A 45 1.50 7.53 2.73
C PRO A 45 0.11 7.20 3.24
N LYS A 46 -0.21 7.68 4.42
CA LYS A 46 -1.51 7.39 4.99
C LYS A 46 -2.64 7.98 4.17
N ASN A 47 -2.36 9.03 3.45
CA ASN A 47 -3.39 9.65 2.63
C ASN A 47 -3.37 9.13 1.20
N ALA A 48 -2.59 8.08 0.94
CA ALA A 48 -2.57 7.50 -0.39
C ALA A 48 -3.89 6.82 -0.66
N LYS A 49 -4.32 6.85 -1.91
CA LYS A 49 -5.56 6.21 -2.27
C LYS A 49 -5.29 4.83 -2.81
N CYS A 50 -6.20 3.94 -2.56
CA CYS A 50 -6.08 2.58 -3.05
C CYS A 50 -6.16 2.61 -4.58
N PRO A 51 -5.20 2.06 -5.27
CA PRO A 51 -5.20 2.09 -6.74
C PRO A 51 -6.38 1.31 -7.33
N LYS A 52 -6.85 0.31 -6.62
CA LYS A 52 -7.99 -0.45 -7.10
C LYS A 52 -8.95 -0.65 -5.95
N PRO A 53 -9.85 0.27 -5.73
CA PRO A 53 -10.78 0.15 -4.62
C PRO A 53 -11.65 -1.09 -4.76
N ILE A 54 -11.93 -1.69 -3.64
CA ILE A 54 -12.77 -2.86 -3.64
C ILE A 54 -14.15 -2.49 -4.06
N LYS A 55 -14.69 -3.20 -5.09
CA LYS A 55 -15.96 -2.92 -5.54
C LYS A 55 -16.85 -3.75 -4.79
N LYS A 56 -17.56 -3.37 -3.98
CA LYS A 56 -18.43 -4.18 -3.30
C LYS A 56 -19.35 -4.67 -4.11
N LYS A 57 -19.51 -5.38 -4.61
CA LYS A 57 -20.27 -5.89 -5.44
C LYS A 57 -21.31 -6.02 -5.09
N SER A 58 -21.69 -5.79 -5.05
CA SER A 58 -22.49 -6.04 -4.64
C SER A 58 -23.13 -6.17 -4.89
#